data_e60f36f58cf152f07ff494121736b866
#
_entry.id   e60f36f58cf152f07ff494121736b866
#
_cell.length_a   1.000
_cell.length_b   1.000
_cell.length_c   1.000
_cell.angle_alpha   90.00
_cell.angle_beta   90.00
_cell.angle_gamma   90.00
#
_symmetry.space_group_name_H-M   'P 1'
#
loop_
_entity.id
_entity.type
_entity.pdbx_description
1 polymer ?
#
loop_
_entity_poly.entity_id
_entity_poly.type
_entity_poly.pdbx_seq_one_letter_code
_entity_poly.pdbx_strand_id
1 'polypeptide(L)'
;MALACDGALAQAPAQQQQPPATSVAPQRTTASYEDWTVRCEMRGTPPAKACEMVQAVTAQGQASPVTQIAVGRAGPKEPTKLVFQLPVNVWVPAGVKLVYDAKAAPLAAGFKWCAPAGCFADLELNSDTVKRLRGLTAQGRFEFKDAGQRDIAIPVSFKGFGQAYDALLKE
;
A
#
# COMPACT_ATOMS: atom_id res chain seq x y z
N MET A 1 -67.80 -34.82 41.77
CA MET A 1 -67.16 -33.64 41.14
C MET A 1 -65.68 -33.79 41.40
N ALA A 2 -64.92 -34.28 40.38
CA ALA A 2 -63.49 -34.48 40.46
C ALA A 2 -62.87 -33.53 39.48
N LEU A 3 -62.06 -32.59 39.96
CA LEU A 3 -61.23 -31.71 39.13
C LEU A 3 -59.89 -32.41 38.85
N ALA A 4 -59.61 -32.65 37.59
CA ALA A 4 -58.30 -33.05 37.10
C ALA A 4 -57.46 -31.81 36.85
N CYS A 5 -56.24 -31.67 37.44
CA CYS A 5 -55.24 -30.67 37.13
C CYS A 5 -54.28 -31.22 36.06
N ASP A 6 -54.39 -30.71 34.87
CA ASP A 6 -53.37 -30.95 33.79
C ASP A 6 -52.13 -30.14 34.11
N GLY A 7 -51.00 -30.79 34.33
CA GLY A 7 -49.69 -30.24 34.48
C GLY A 7 -49.01 -30.06 33.13
N ALA A 8 -48.91 -28.83 32.65
CA ALA A 8 -48.16 -28.50 31.45
C ALA A 8 -46.63 -28.53 31.76
N LEU A 9 -45.91 -29.49 31.17
CA LEU A 9 -44.46 -29.57 31.19
C LEU A 9 -43.91 -28.55 30.19
N ALA A 10 -43.33 -27.46 30.70
CA ALA A 10 -42.60 -26.49 29.89
C ALA A 10 -41.27 -27.07 29.41
N GLN A 11 -41.15 -27.33 28.11
CA GLN A 11 -39.89 -27.73 27.49
C GLN A 11 -39.00 -26.49 27.35
N ALA A 12 -37.81 -26.54 27.98
CA ALA A 12 -36.78 -25.52 27.80
C ALA A 12 -36.23 -25.55 26.35
N PRO A 13 -35.99 -24.38 25.71
CA PRO A 13 -35.43 -24.36 24.37
C PRO A 13 -33.99 -24.88 24.37
N ALA A 14 -33.72 -25.84 23.50
CA ALA A 14 -32.37 -26.35 23.25
C ALA A 14 -31.47 -25.23 22.72
N GLN A 15 -30.41 -24.89 23.47
CA GLN A 15 -29.37 -23.98 23.03
C GLN A 15 -28.62 -24.63 21.85
N GLN A 16 -28.81 -24.11 20.66
CA GLN A 16 -28.00 -24.45 19.50
C GLN A 16 -26.56 -23.99 19.77
N GLN A 17 -25.67 -24.93 19.99
CA GLN A 17 -24.23 -24.69 20.03
C GLN A 17 -23.80 -24.17 18.65
N GLN A 18 -23.46 -22.88 18.57
CA GLN A 18 -22.78 -22.32 17.41
C GLN A 18 -21.44 -23.04 17.20
N PRO A 19 -21.13 -23.48 15.96
CA PRO A 19 -19.81 -24.03 15.66
C PRO A 19 -18.74 -23.04 16.02
N PRO A 20 -17.54 -23.44 16.48
CA PRO A 20 -16.45 -22.54 16.76
C PRO A 20 -16.10 -21.76 15.48
N ALA A 21 -16.11 -20.42 15.59
CA ALA A 21 -15.70 -19.54 14.50
C ALA A 21 -14.24 -19.86 14.16
N THR A 22 -14.01 -20.49 13.02
CA THR A 22 -12.68 -20.61 12.44
C THR A 22 -12.15 -19.22 12.23
N SER A 23 -11.12 -18.81 12.97
CA SER A 23 -10.44 -17.54 12.79
C SER A 23 -9.74 -17.56 11.43
N VAL A 24 -10.42 -17.05 10.40
CA VAL A 24 -9.80 -16.80 9.10
C VAL A 24 -8.79 -15.68 9.31
N ALA A 25 -7.51 -15.94 9.03
CA ALA A 25 -6.48 -14.91 9.10
C ALA A 25 -6.90 -13.69 8.27
N PRO A 26 -6.66 -12.45 8.74
CA PRO A 26 -7.09 -11.26 8.03
C PRO A 26 -6.45 -11.25 6.63
N GLN A 27 -7.30 -11.07 5.60
CA GLN A 27 -6.84 -11.02 4.21
C GLN A 27 -6.00 -9.78 3.89
N ARG A 28 -6.08 -8.77 4.75
CA ARG A 28 -5.32 -7.53 4.65
C ARG A 28 -4.88 -7.06 6.03
N THR A 29 -3.64 -6.62 6.13
CA THR A 29 -3.08 -5.97 7.33
C THR A 29 -2.44 -4.63 6.94
N THR A 30 -2.48 -3.66 7.86
CA THR A 30 -1.83 -2.35 7.68
C THR A 30 -1.16 -1.91 8.97
N ALA A 31 0.01 -1.24 8.86
CA ALA A 31 0.72 -0.60 9.97
C ALA A 31 1.30 0.73 9.50
N SER A 32 1.12 1.79 10.28
CA SER A 32 1.60 3.14 9.94
C SER A 32 2.91 3.46 10.66
N TYR A 33 3.81 4.09 9.95
CA TYR A 33 5.14 4.54 10.39
C TYR A 33 5.30 6.00 9.95
N GLU A 34 4.84 6.92 10.76
CA GLU A 34 4.74 8.35 10.46
C GLU A 34 3.98 8.59 9.12
N ASP A 35 4.70 9.02 8.06
CA ASP A 35 4.08 9.34 6.77
C ASP A 35 4.03 8.13 5.80
N TRP A 36 4.46 6.94 6.25
CA TRP A 36 4.44 5.70 5.48
C TRP A 36 3.53 4.65 6.09
N THR A 37 2.86 3.89 5.24
CA THR A 37 2.01 2.77 5.65
C THR A 37 2.52 1.49 5.00
N VAL A 38 2.85 0.49 5.81
CA VAL A 38 3.08 -0.89 5.35
C VAL A 38 1.72 -1.56 5.24
N ARG A 39 1.42 -2.12 4.08
CA ARG A 39 0.21 -2.91 3.86
C ARG A 39 0.55 -4.24 3.23
N CYS A 40 -0.11 -5.29 3.71
CA CYS A 40 0.02 -6.64 3.19
C CYS A 40 -1.36 -7.18 2.82
N GLU A 41 -1.43 -7.96 1.76
CA GLU A 41 -2.64 -8.65 1.35
C GLU A 41 -2.29 -10.00 0.72
N MET A 42 -3.25 -10.93 0.80
CA MET A 42 -3.14 -12.21 0.10
C MET A 42 -3.51 -12.03 -1.36
N ARG A 43 -2.60 -12.37 -2.28
CA ARG A 43 -2.78 -12.22 -3.74
C ARG A 43 -2.44 -13.50 -4.47
N GLY A 44 -3.06 -13.70 -5.62
CA GLY A 44 -2.76 -14.81 -6.55
C GLY A 44 -3.46 -16.13 -6.23
N THR A 45 -3.15 -17.14 -7.05
CA THR A 45 -3.67 -18.51 -6.92
C THR A 45 -2.52 -19.48 -7.18
N PRO A 46 -2.00 -20.19 -6.15
CA PRO A 46 -2.42 -20.14 -4.74
C PRO A 46 -2.14 -18.78 -4.08
N PRO A 47 -2.88 -18.42 -3.02
CA PRO A 47 -2.69 -17.16 -2.32
C PRO A 47 -1.31 -17.04 -1.70
N ALA A 48 -0.62 -15.94 -1.98
CA ALA A 48 0.66 -15.57 -1.37
C ALA A 48 0.56 -14.18 -0.73
N LYS A 49 1.24 -14.01 0.40
CA LYS A 49 1.31 -12.71 1.08
C LYS A 49 2.17 -11.75 0.26
N ALA A 50 1.59 -10.63 -0.15
CA ALA A 50 2.29 -9.54 -0.84
C ALA A 50 2.24 -8.28 0.02
N CYS A 51 3.40 -7.72 0.32
CA CYS A 51 3.54 -6.53 1.16
C CYS A 51 4.24 -5.41 0.41
N GLU A 52 3.82 -4.19 0.71
CA GLU A 52 4.46 -2.97 0.22
C GLU A 52 4.35 -1.87 1.27
N MET A 53 5.26 -0.93 1.27
CA MET A 53 5.14 0.32 2.01
C MET A 53 4.76 1.44 1.05
N VAL A 54 3.79 2.27 1.43
CA VAL A 54 3.24 3.31 0.55
C VAL A 54 3.14 4.65 1.25
N GLN A 55 3.27 5.71 0.46
CA GLN A 55 2.83 7.05 0.80
C GLN A 55 1.90 7.53 -0.30
N ALA A 56 0.68 7.92 0.06
CA ALA A 56 -0.36 8.30 -0.86
C ALA A 56 -0.70 9.79 -0.71
N VAL A 57 -1.00 10.45 -1.83
CA VAL A 57 -1.46 11.83 -1.86
C VAL A 57 -2.90 11.84 -2.34
N THR A 58 -3.79 12.39 -1.50
CA THR A 58 -5.21 12.55 -1.79
C THR A 58 -5.46 14.01 -2.17
N ALA A 59 -6.13 14.24 -3.29
CA ALA A 59 -6.57 15.57 -3.67
C ALA A 59 -7.75 16.00 -2.79
N GLN A 60 -7.83 17.30 -2.52
CA GLN A 60 -8.90 17.86 -1.72
C GLN A 60 -10.29 17.53 -2.33
N GLY A 61 -11.18 16.98 -1.53
CA GLY A 61 -12.53 16.58 -1.96
C GLY A 61 -12.61 15.18 -2.62
N GLN A 62 -11.52 14.42 -2.68
CA GLN A 62 -11.53 13.05 -3.19
C GLN A 62 -11.37 12.02 -2.06
N ALA A 63 -12.14 10.94 -2.13
CA ALA A 63 -12.09 9.84 -1.15
C ALA A 63 -10.91 8.88 -1.39
N SER A 64 -10.38 8.85 -2.62
CA SER A 64 -9.27 7.97 -3.01
C SER A 64 -8.01 8.76 -3.34
N PRO A 65 -6.82 8.20 -3.07
CA PRO A 65 -5.56 8.80 -3.49
C PRO A 65 -5.52 9.02 -5.00
N VAL A 66 -5.07 10.20 -5.43
CA VAL A 66 -4.86 10.52 -6.85
C VAL A 66 -3.50 10.08 -7.35
N THR A 67 -2.54 9.90 -6.44
CA THR A 67 -1.20 9.42 -6.74
C THR A 67 -0.59 8.78 -5.50
N GLN A 68 0.35 7.87 -5.71
CA GLN A 68 1.10 7.25 -4.62
C GLN A 68 2.51 6.86 -5.07
N ILE A 69 3.40 6.77 -4.10
CA ILE A 69 4.72 6.16 -4.22
C ILE A 69 4.75 4.92 -3.33
N ALA A 70 5.25 3.82 -3.83
CA ALA A 70 5.31 2.55 -3.11
C ALA A 70 6.71 1.93 -3.21
N VAL A 71 7.11 1.20 -2.17
CA VAL A 71 8.30 0.37 -2.16
C VAL A 71 7.90 -1.03 -1.78
N GLY A 72 8.31 -2.03 -2.58
CA GLY A 72 7.97 -3.42 -2.33
C GLY A 72 8.81 -4.38 -3.15
N ARG A 73 8.51 -5.66 -2.98
CA ARG A 73 9.08 -6.77 -3.76
C ARG A 73 7.96 -7.68 -4.23
N ALA A 74 8.04 -8.18 -5.45
CA ALA A 74 7.08 -9.15 -5.96
C ALA A 74 7.21 -10.53 -5.30
N GLY A 75 8.38 -10.81 -4.71
CA GLY A 75 8.67 -12.04 -3.98
C GLY A 75 9.98 -11.95 -3.18
N PRO A 76 10.30 -12.93 -2.33
CA PRO A 76 11.46 -12.88 -1.43
C PRO A 76 12.82 -12.78 -2.15
N LYS A 77 12.90 -13.27 -3.39
CA LYS A 77 14.12 -13.25 -4.21
C LYS A 77 14.13 -12.13 -5.25
N GLU A 78 13.02 -11.39 -5.37
CA GLU A 78 12.90 -10.33 -6.34
C GLU A 78 13.55 -9.04 -5.82
N PRO A 79 14.04 -8.17 -6.72
CA PRO A 79 14.62 -6.90 -6.34
C PRO A 79 13.57 -6.00 -5.69
N THR A 80 14.03 -5.16 -4.77
CA THR A 80 13.19 -4.09 -4.22
C THR A 80 12.93 -3.06 -5.33
N LYS A 81 11.67 -2.73 -5.55
CA LYS A 81 11.23 -1.72 -6.51
C LYS A 81 10.62 -0.52 -5.83
N LEU A 82 10.90 0.64 -6.41
CA LEU A 82 10.17 1.87 -6.18
C LEU A 82 9.17 2.03 -7.31
N VAL A 83 7.90 2.17 -6.97
CA VAL A 83 6.80 2.26 -7.92
C VAL A 83 6.07 3.59 -7.73
N PHE A 84 5.82 4.30 -8.82
CA PHE A 84 4.96 5.47 -8.87
C PHE A 84 3.65 5.12 -9.55
N GLN A 85 2.54 5.42 -8.90
CA GLN A 85 1.22 5.40 -9.51
C GLN A 85 0.76 6.84 -9.68
N LEU A 86 0.50 7.23 -10.91
CA LEU A 86 0.12 8.58 -11.32
C LEU A 86 -1.22 8.56 -12.06
N PRO A 87 -1.92 9.69 -12.15
CA PRO A 87 -3.14 9.79 -12.96
C PRO A 87 -2.89 9.39 -14.43
N VAL A 88 -3.94 9.03 -15.16
CA VAL A 88 -3.84 8.62 -16.58
C VAL A 88 -3.48 9.75 -17.54
N ASN A 89 -3.54 11.01 -17.10
CA ASN A 89 -3.25 12.19 -17.91
C ASN A 89 -1.78 12.64 -17.81
N VAL A 90 -0.84 11.69 -17.93
CA VAL A 90 0.61 11.96 -17.89
C VAL A 90 1.24 11.95 -19.28
N TRP A 91 2.34 12.69 -19.47
CA TRP A 91 3.18 12.63 -20.66
C TRP A 91 4.19 11.48 -20.52
N VAL A 92 3.85 10.33 -21.06
CA VAL A 92 4.60 9.06 -20.90
C VAL A 92 6.09 9.16 -21.27
N PRO A 93 6.51 9.85 -22.36
CA PRO A 93 7.93 9.93 -22.75
C PRO A 93 8.83 10.59 -21.69
N ALA A 94 8.29 11.46 -20.82
CA ALA A 94 9.10 12.14 -19.80
C ALA A 94 9.50 11.24 -18.63
N GLY A 95 8.76 10.18 -18.38
CA GLY A 95 8.95 9.36 -17.17
C GLY A 95 8.65 10.13 -15.88
N VAL A 96 9.16 9.60 -14.77
CA VAL A 96 9.05 10.17 -13.42
C VAL A 96 10.44 10.28 -12.80
N LYS A 97 10.70 11.35 -12.06
CA LYS A 97 11.97 11.58 -11.35
C LYS A 97 11.68 11.77 -9.86
N LEU A 98 12.35 11.01 -8.99
CA LEU A 98 12.35 11.26 -7.55
C LEU A 98 13.58 12.10 -7.19
N VAL A 99 13.34 13.34 -6.77
CA VAL A 99 14.35 14.27 -6.24
C VAL A 99 14.30 14.13 -4.71
N TYR A 100 15.26 13.45 -4.14
CA TYR A 100 15.32 13.14 -2.71
C TYR A 100 16.43 13.91 -1.96
N ASP A 101 17.41 14.41 -2.70
CA ASP A 101 18.52 15.22 -2.20
C ASP A 101 18.93 16.19 -3.33
N ALA A 102 19.13 17.47 -2.98
CA ALA A 102 19.56 18.51 -3.94
C ALA A 102 20.97 18.27 -4.51
N LYS A 103 21.79 17.49 -3.81
CA LYS A 103 23.17 17.17 -4.20
C LYS A 103 23.32 15.83 -4.91
N ALA A 104 22.26 15.05 -4.98
CA ALA A 104 22.25 13.73 -5.63
C ALA A 104 21.53 13.77 -6.96
N ALA A 105 21.92 12.90 -7.90
CA ALA A 105 21.18 12.70 -9.12
C ALA A 105 19.79 12.14 -8.79
N PRO A 106 18.72 12.66 -9.42
CA PRO A 106 17.37 12.13 -9.23
C PRO A 106 17.28 10.65 -9.65
N LEU A 107 16.45 9.89 -8.97
CA LEU A 107 16.11 8.53 -9.39
C LEU A 107 15.04 8.63 -10.49
N ALA A 108 15.36 8.13 -11.68
CA ALA A 108 14.49 8.19 -12.84
C ALA A 108 13.80 6.83 -13.09
N ALA A 109 12.50 6.87 -13.34
CA ALA A 109 11.66 5.73 -13.68
C ALA A 109 10.90 5.98 -14.98
N GLY A 110 10.95 5.02 -15.90
CA GLY A 110 10.11 5.04 -17.10
C GLY A 110 8.74 4.45 -16.82
N PHE A 111 7.69 4.98 -17.47
CA PHE A 111 6.37 4.35 -17.43
C PHE A 111 6.41 2.96 -18.06
N LYS A 112 5.76 2.00 -17.45
CA LYS A 112 5.67 0.61 -17.90
C LYS A 112 4.33 0.31 -18.54
N TRP A 113 3.24 0.76 -17.93
CA TRP A 113 1.87 0.53 -18.38
C TRP A 113 0.92 1.55 -17.74
N CYS A 114 -0.27 1.68 -18.34
CA CYS A 114 -1.38 2.45 -17.79
C CYS A 114 -2.63 1.56 -17.75
N ALA A 115 -3.48 1.78 -16.74
CA ALA A 115 -4.78 1.17 -16.55
C ALA A 115 -5.78 2.24 -16.10
N PRO A 116 -7.07 1.95 -15.97
CA PRO A 116 -8.04 2.90 -15.43
C PRO A 116 -7.66 3.47 -14.05
N ALA A 117 -6.91 2.69 -13.24
CA ALA A 117 -6.45 3.11 -11.92
C ALA A 117 -5.25 4.08 -11.96
N GLY A 118 -4.60 4.30 -13.11
CA GLY A 118 -3.44 5.17 -13.25
C GLY A 118 -2.36 4.64 -14.19
N CYS A 119 -1.32 5.42 -14.37
CA CYS A 119 -0.09 5.05 -15.07
C CYS A 119 1.00 4.69 -14.06
N PHE A 120 1.74 3.62 -14.33
CA PHE A 120 2.73 3.05 -13.43
C PHE A 120 4.13 3.16 -14.01
N ALA A 121 5.03 3.74 -13.23
CA ALA A 121 6.46 3.80 -13.50
C ALA A 121 7.20 3.10 -12.37
N ASP A 122 8.24 2.32 -12.67
CA ASP A 122 9.04 1.67 -11.66
C ASP A 122 10.54 1.73 -11.96
N LEU A 123 11.33 1.60 -10.88
CA LEU A 123 12.77 1.36 -10.95
C LEU A 123 13.20 0.43 -9.82
N GLU A 124 14.29 -0.29 -10.04
CA GLU A 124 14.90 -1.13 -9.02
C GLU A 124 15.75 -0.28 -8.08
N LEU A 125 15.63 -0.53 -6.78
CA LEU A 125 16.44 0.11 -5.76
C LEU A 125 17.59 -0.82 -5.37
N ASN A 126 18.82 -0.38 -5.61
CA ASN A 126 19.98 -1.03 -5.05
C ASN A 126 20.15 -0.72 -3.55
N SER A 127 21.00 -1.50 -2.86
CA SER A 127 21.23 -1.39 -1.41
C SER A 127 21.71 0.00 -0.98
N ASP A 128 22.55 0.65 -1.80
CA ASP A 128 23.10 1.96 -1.47
C ASP A 128 22.02 3.06 -1.56
N THR A 129 21.16 2.98 -2.56
CA THR A 129 20.01 3.88 -2.69
C THR A 129 19.05 3.71 -1.52
N VAL A 130 18.71 2.45 -1.17
CA VAL A 130 17.87 2.16 0.01
C VAL A 130 18.49 2.74 1.27
N LYS A 131 19.81 2.51 1.50
CA LYS A 131 20.51 3.04 2.66
C LYS A 131 20.44 4.57 2.74
N ARG A 132 20.58 5.27 1.61
CA ARG A 132 20.44 6.73 1.55
C ARG A 132 19.02 7.18 1.89
N LEU A 133 18.01 6.58 1.25
CA LEU A 133 16.60 6.94 1.50
C LEU A 133 16.19 6.72 2.97
N ARG A 134 16.70 5.67 3.62
CA ARG A 134 16.46 5.37 5.05
C ARG A 134 17.03 6.43 5.99
N GLY A 135 18.09 7.10 5.60
CA GLY A 135 18.73 8.18 6.39
C GLY A 135 18.10 9.55 6.23
N LEU A 136 17.13 9.71 5.31
CA LEU A 136 16.52 10.99 5.05
C LEU A 136 15.40 11.31 6.04
N THR A 137 15.35 12.57 6.45
CA THR A 137 14.26 13.16 7.23
C THR A 137 13.62 14.36 6.52
N ALA A 138 14.33 14.90 5.52
CA ALA A 138 13.86 16.01 4.73
C ALA A 138 12.80 15.57 3.72
N GLN A 139 11.98 16.52 3.30
CA GLN A 139 11.00 16.32 2.24
C GLN A 139 11.71 16.32 0.88
N GLY A 140 11.36 15.34 0.04
CA GLY A 140 11.68 15.31 -1.39
C GLY A 140 10.43 15.58 -2.22
N ARG A 141 10.54 15.28 -3.51
CA ARG A 141 9.40 15.34 -4.44
C ARG A 141 9.62 14.39 -5.60
N PHE A 142 8.56 13.90 -6.18
CA PHE A 142 8.64 13.29 -7.51
C PHE A 142 8.05 14.24 -8.56
N GLU A 143 8.70 14.28 -9.71
CA GLU A 143 8.43 15.19 -10.81
C GLU A 143 8.04 14.39 -12.04
N PHE A 144 7.02 14.84 -12.76
CA PHE A 144 6.56 14.28 -14.03
C PHE A 144 5.90 15.38 -14.87
N LYS A 145 5.53 15.06 -16.12
CA LYS A 145 4.76 15.98 -16.96
C LYS A 145 3.33 15.47 -17.13
N ASP A 146 2.37 16.40 -17.06
CA ASP A 146 0.98 16.10 -17.43
C ASP A 146 0.84 15.94 -18.97
N ALA A 147 -0.35 15.56 -19.44
CA ALA A 147 -0.63 15.42 -20.87
C ALA A 147 -0.39 16.70 -21.69
N GLY A 148 -0.50 17.87 -21.06
CA GLY A 148 -0.15 19.18 -21.65
C GLY A 148 1.33 19.53 -21.56
N GLN A 149 2.19 18.58 -21.14
CA GLN A 149 3.63 18.72 -20.96
C GLN A 149 4.06 19.74 -19.89
N ARG A 150 3.15 20.12 -18.99
CA ARG A 150 3.45 20.99 -17.86
C ARG A 150 4.15 20.18 -16.76
N ASP A 151 5.14 20.78 -16.13
CA ASP A 151 5.85 20.16 -15.01
C ASP A 151 4.96 20.12 -13.77
N ILE A 152 4.80 18.92 -13.20
CA ILE A 152 4.09 18.64 -11.97
C ILE A 152 5.09 18.11 -10.95
N ALA A 153 5.05 18.64 -9.74
CA ALA A 153 5.87 18.17 -8.63
C ALA A 153 4.97 17.82 -7.44
N ILE A 154 5.11 16.59 -6.93
CA ILE A 154 4.35 16.09 -5.79
C ILE A 154 5.32 15.87 -4.63
N PRO A 155 5.07 16.45 -3.44
CA PRO A 155 5.95 16.27 -2.30
C PRO A 155 5.93 14.82 -1.80
N VAL A 156 7.09 14.34 -1.34
CA VAL A 156 7.30 13.03 -0.70
C VAL A 156 8.01 13.26 0.62
N SER A 157 7.47 12.73 1.69
CA SER A 157 8.12 12.71 2.99
C SER A 157 8.97 11.45 3.16
N PHE A 158 10.14 11.60 3.75
CA PHE A 158 10.97 10.47 4.16
C PHE A 158 10.87 10.16 5.66
N LYS A 159 10.01 10.88 6.41
CA LYS A 159 9.76 10.57 7.81
C LYS A 159 9.11 9.18 7.91
N GLY A 160 9.69 8.33 8.74
CA GLY A 160 9.22 6.97 8.92
C GLY A 160 9.63 5.97 7.81
N PHE A 161 10.29 6.41 6.71
CA PHE A 161 10.73 5.53 5.64
C PHE A 161 11.57 4.36 6.13
N GLY A 162 12.58 4.62 6.97
CA GLY A 162 13.45 3.58 7.50
C GLY A 162 12.71 2.55 8.34
N GLN A 163 11.81 3.00 9.22
CA GLN A 163 11.00 2.13 10.09
C GLN A 163 10.02 1.28 9.27
N ALA A 164 9.34 1.91 8.30
CA ALA A 164 8.43 1.21 7.38
C ALA A 164 9.17 0.16 6.55
N TYR A 165 10.37 0.49 6.05
CA TYR A 165 11.19 -0.44 5.28
C TYR A 165 11.66 -1.63 6.13
N ASP A 166 12.08 -1.40 7.39
CA ASP A 166 12.45 -2.48 8.31
C ASP A 166 11.27 -3.38 8.66
N ALA A 167 10.07 -2.81 8.78
CA ALA A 167 8.85 -3.59 8.96
C ALA A 167 8.52 -4.41 7.71
N LEU A 168 8.59 -3.81 6.53
CA LEU A 168 8.37 -4.50 5.25
C LEU A 168 9.29 -5.72 5.06
N LEU A 169 10.54 -5.64 5.52
CA LEU A 169 11.50 -6.76 5.39
C LEU A 169 11.18 -7.95 6.31
N LYS A 170 10.36 -7.76 7.35
CA LYS A 170 9.96 -8.81 8.30
C LYS A 170 8.72 -9.57 7.87
N GLU A 171 8.01 -9.09 6.87
CA GLU A 171 6.78 -9.65 6.34
C GLU A 171 7.03 -10.73 5.30
#